data_890c414b2ad4c734657c11010e3d7a9b
#
_entry.id   890c414b2ad4c734657c11010e3d7a9b
#
_cell.length_a   1.000
_cell.length_b   1.000
_cell.length_c   1.000
_cell.angle_alpha   90.00
_cell.angle_beta   90.00
_cell.angle_gamma   90.00
#
_symmetry.space_group_name_H-M   'P 1'
#
loop_
_entity.id
_entity.type
_entity.pdbx_description
1 polymer ?
#
loop_
_entity_poly.entity_id
_entity_poly.type
_entity_poly.pdbx_seq_one_letter_code
_entity_poly.pdbx_strand_id
1 'polypeptide(L)'
;MREFLLPYGKETLKAEIEEEHLAGVLVSELHDYKAPMGGAQLVQEALEHPIGTPRLCDMAIDKKKVVVISSDHTRPVPSRIIMPLILKEIRRGNPDADITILISTGLHRETTREELESKFGPEITEHETIIVHDCDDTDNMVYLGKLPSGGNMYINRLAVEADLLVAEGFIEPHFFAGFSGGRKSVLPGVASRETVMYNHNSAFIDDLHSDRKSVV
;
A
#
# COMPACT_ATOMS: atom_id res chain seq x y z
N MET A 1 24.91 -7.45 31.25
CA MET A 1 24.69 -7.10 29.82
C MET A 1 23.61 -8.00 29.23
N ARG A 2 22.70 -7.43 28.47
CA ARG A 2 21.69 -8.15 27.71
C ARG A 2 21.98 -8.05 26.22
N GLU A 3 21.92 -9.17 25.53
CA GLU A 3 22.19 -9.28 24.10
C GLU A 3 20.90 -9.08 23.29
N PHE A 4 21.02 -8.35 22.18
CA PHE A 4 19.98 -8.13 21.19
C PHE A 4 20.51 -8.46 19.80
N LEU A 5 19.73 -9.22 19.03
CA LEU A 5 20.01 -9.53 17.64
C LEU A 5 19.19 -8.60 16.75
N LEU A 6 19.86 -7.71 16.04
CA LEU A 6 19.23 -6.70 15.18
C LEU A 6 19.36 -7.08 13.71
N PRO A 7 18.27 -7.18 12.93
CA PRO A 7 18.36 -7.38 11.49
C PRO A 7 19.15 -6.25 10.81
N TYR A 8 20.10 -6.62 9.95
CA TYR A 8 20.92 -5.67 9.21
C TYR A 8 21.11 -6.15 7.75
N GLY A 9 20.25 -5.72 6.85
CA GLY A 9 20.20 -6.23 5.48
C GLY A 9 19.90 -7.73 5.45
N LYS A 10 20.85 -8.53 4.96
CA LYS A 10 20.76 -10.00 4.95
C LYS A 10 21.46 -10.66 6.16
N GLU A 11 22.05 -9.86 7.02
CA GLU A 11 22.83 -10.31 8.17
C GLU A 11 22.14 -9.91 9.47
N THR A 12 22.72 -10.28 10.59
CA THR A 12 22.27 -9.93 11.93
C THR A 12 23.44 -9.29 12.68
N LEU A 13 23.20 -8.12 13.26
CA LEU A 13 24.14 -7.47 14.16
C LEU A 13 23.80 -7.82 15.62
N LYS A 14 24.81 -8.09 16.38
CA LYS A 14 24.73 -8.26 17.82
C LYS A 14 24.95 -6.92 18.52
N ALA A 15 24.02 -6.51 19.37
CA ALA A 15 24.14 -5.38 20.25
C ALA A 15 24.08 -5.84 21.72
N GLU A 16 24.95 -5.31 22.56
CA GLU A 16 24.97 -5.59 24.00
C GLU A 16 24.68 -4.32 24.79
N ILE A 17 23.72 -4.38 25.70
CA ILE A 17 23.31 -3.25 26.54
C ILE A 17 23.42 -3.67 28.01
N GLU A 18 24.06 -2.84 28.83
CA GLU A 18 24.08 -3.03 30.26
C GLU A 18 22.66 -2.96 30.83
N GLU A 19 22.30 -3.88 31.73
CA GLU A 19 20.94 -3.95 32.26
C GLU A 19 20.53 -2.68 33.02
N GLU A 20 21.48 -1.98 33.63
CA GLU A 20 21.24 -0.70 34.32
C GLU A 20 20.87 0.45 33.37
N HIS A 21 21.24 0.35 32.08
CA HIS A 21 20.92 1.29 31.03
C HIS A 21 19.67 0.89 30.21
N LEU A 22 19.09 -0.27 30.52
CA LEU A 22 17.95 -0.81 29.80
C LEU A 22 16.64 -0.51 30.55
N ALA A 23 15.91 0.52 30.09
CA ALA A 23 14.62 0.89 30.66
C ALA A 23 13.50 -0.13 30.39
N GLY A 24 13.62 -0.87 29.31
CA GLY A 24 12.66 -1.93 28.93
C GLY A 24 12.84 -2.41 27.50
N VAL A 25 12.14 -3.47 27.16
CA VAL A 25 12.06 -4.02 25.80
C VAL A 25 10.59 -4.02 25.39
N LEU A 26 10.25 -3.23 24.38
CA LEU A 26 8.90 -3.20 23.83
C LEU A 26 8.80 -4.29 22.75
N VAL A 27 7.92 -5.24 22.96
CA VAL A 27 7.63 -6.33 22.03
C VAL A 27 6.17 -6.23 21.60
N SER A 28 5.93 -6.34 20.29
CA SER A 28 4.57 -6.34 19.77
C SER A 28 3.83 -7.63 20.17
N GLU A 29 2.60 -7.51 20.68
CA GLU A 29 1.72 -8.64 20.97
C GLU A 29 1.27 -9.38 19.68
N LEU A 30 1.48 -8.77 18.50
CA LEU A 30 1.21 -9.43 17.22
C LEU A 30 2.03 -10.69 16.98
N HIS A 31 3.18 -10.84 17.64
CA HIS A 31 3.99 -12.07 17.56
C HIS A 31 3.27 -13.29 18.16
N ASP A 32 2.38 -13.07 19.12
CA ASP A 32 1.60 -14.12 19.79
C ASP A 32 0.27 -14.41 19.09
N TYR A 33 -0.13 -13.56 18.14
CA TYR A 33 -1.36 -13.74 17.40
C TYR A 33 -1.29 -14.94 16.46
N LYS A 34 -2.23 -15.86 16.65
CA LYS A 34 -2.40 -17.02 15.76
C LYS A 34 -3.62 -16.79 14.89
N ALA A 35 -3.40 -16.67 13.59
CA ALA A 35 -4.52 -16.56 12.66
C ALA A 35 -5.41 -17.80 12.73
N PRO A 36 -6.76 -17.64 12.71
CA PRO A 36 -7.71 -18.76 12.84
C PRO A 36 -7.68 -19.69 11.63
N MET A 37 -7.16 -19.22 10.49
CA MET A 37 -7.12 -19.97 9.23
C MET A 37 -5.93 -19.52 8.38
N GLY A 38 -5.71 -20.21 7.26
CA GLY A 38 -4.61 -19.87 6.31
C GLY A 38 -4.84 -18.54 5.58
N GLY A 39 -3.75 -17.91 5.14
CA GLY A 39 -3.81 -16.57 4.50
C GLY A 39 -4.79 -16.47 3.33
N ALA A 40 -4.79 -17.44 2.41
CA ALA A 40 -5.73 -17.45 1.29
C ALA A 40 -7.20 -17.54 1.72
N GLN A 41 -7.47 -18.31 2.77
CA GLN A 41 -8.83 -18.44 3.34
C GLN A 41 -9.28 -17.12 4.00
N LEU A 42 -8.36 -16.43 4.71
CA LEU A 42 -8.64 -15.11 5.29
C LEU A 42 -9.01 -14.09 4.22
N VAL A 43 -8.26 -14.06 3.12
CA VAL A 43 -8.54 -13.15 1.99
C VAL A 43 -9.87 -13.50 1.35
N GLN A 44 -10.16 -14.77 1.12
CA GLN A 44 -11.43 -15.20 0.55
C GLN A 44 -12.61 -14.84 1.43
N GLU A 45 -12.53 -15.09 2.74
CA GLU A 45 -13.54 -14.68 3.71
C GLU A 45 -13.80 -13.17 3.69
N ALA A 46 -12.72 -12.37 3.63
CA ALA A 46 -12.83 -10.91 3.54
C ALA A 46 -13.48 -10.44 2.23
N LEU A 47 -13.22 -11.10 1.11
CA LEU A 47 -13.85 -10.80 -0.18
C LEU A 47 -15.33 -11.23 -0.23
N GLU A 48 -15.69 -12.29 0.46
CA GLU A 48 -17.07 -12.79 0.56
C GLU A 48 -17.91 -11.97 1.53
N HIS A 49 -17.30 -11.42 2.58
CA HIS A 49 -17.96 -10.65 3.63
C HIS A 49 -17.33 -9.25 3.81
N PRO A 50 -17.40 -8.38 2.78
CA PRO A 50 -16.79 -7.05 2.83
C PRO A 50 -17.48 -6.17 3.89
N ILE A 51 -16.71 -5.24 4.45
CA ILE A 51 -17.20 -4.30 5.46
C ILE A 51 -17.68 -3.02 4.78
N GLY A 52 -18.98 -2.73 4.88
CA GLY A 52 -19.58 -1.47 4.46
C GLY A 52 -19.66 -1.24 2.95
N THR A 53 -19.42 -2.28 2.13
CA THR A 53 -19.51 -2.23 0.66
C THR A 53 -20.17 -3.48 0.10
N PRO A 54 -20.68 -3.47 -1.16
CA PRO A 54 -20.97 -4.70 -1.88
C PRO A 54 -19.71 -5.54 -2.09
N ARG A 55 -19.86 -6.78 -2.52
CA ARG A 55 -18.73 -7.64 -2.91
C ARG A 55 -17.97 -7.04 -4.11
N LEU A 56 -16.68 -7.29 -4.17
CA LEU A 56 -15.84 -6.75 -5.25
C LEU A 56 -16.32 -7.21 -6.64
N CYS A 57 -16.80 -8.45 -6.78
CA CYS A 57 -17.39 -8.92 -8.04
C CYS A 57 -18.64 -8.11 -8.44
N ASP A 58 -19.49 -7.73 -7.49
CA ASP A 58 -20.67 -6.93 -7.78
C ASP A 58 -20.30 -5.50 -8.17
N MET A 59 -19.25 -4.95 -7.54
CA MET A 59 -18.71 -3.63 -7.87
C MET A 59 -18.03 -3.60 -9.24
N ALA A 60 -17.51 -4.73 -9.72
CA ALA A 60 -16.82 -4.85 -11.00
C ALA A 60 -17.78 -4.97 -12.21
N ILE A 61 -19.08 -5.19 -11.99
CA ILE A 61 -20.07 -5.28 -13.08
C ILE A 61 -20.03 -3.97 -13.89
N ASP A 62 -19.95 -4.12 -15.23
CA ASP A 62 -19.91 -3.02 -16.20
C ASP A 62 -18.70 -2.04 -16.05
N LYS A 63 -17.70 -2.36 -15.22
CA LYS A 63 -16.47 -1.57 -15.09
C LYS A 63 -15.46 -1.99 -16.14
N LYS A 64 -15.18 -1.09 -17.09
CA LYS A 64 -14.25 -1.39 -18.19
C LYS A 64 -12.79 -1.25 -17.74
N LYS A 65 -12.45 -0.12 -17.11
CA LYS A 65 -11.10 0.19 -16.62
C LYS A 65 -11.03 -0.05 -15.12
N VAL A 66 -10.37 -1.11 -14.70
CA VAL A 66 -10.17 -1.41 -13.28
C VAL A 66 -8.70 -1.22 -12.94
N VAL A 67 -8.42 -0.39 -11.96
CA VAL A 67 -7.06 -0.19 -11.46
C VAL A 67 -6.94 -0.75 -10.05
N VAL A 68 -5.96 -1.62 -9.84
CA VAL A 68 -5.64 -2.17 -8.52
C VAL A 68 -4.32 -1.56 -8.06
N ILE A 69 -4.39 -0.64 -7.11
CA ILE A 69 -3.18 -0.07 -6.50
C ILE A 69 -2.56 -1.10 -5.56
N SER A 70 -1.28 -1.36 -5.74
CA SER A 70 -0.48 -2.20 -4.85
C SER A 70 0.73 -1.41 -4.34
N SER A 71 1.13 -1.65 -3.10
CA SER A 71 2.34 -1.05 -2.56
C SER A 71 3.60 -1.53 -3.27
N ASP A 72 4.66 -0.75 -3.22
CA ASP A 72 5.96 -1.08 -3.80
C ASP A 72 6.72 -2.19 -3.04
N HIS A 73 7.97 -2.43 -3.42
CA HIS A 73 8.88 -3.41 -2.84
C HIS A 73 9.22 -3.17 -1.37
N THR A 74 8.98 -1.97 -0.85
CA THR A 74 9.36 -1.62 0.55
C THR A 74 8.34 -2.09 1.59
N ARG A 75 7.16 -2.56 1.17
CA ARG A 75 6.11 -3.00 2.08
C ARG A 75 5.91 -4.51 2.04
N PRO A 76 5.89 -5.19 3.20
CA PRO A 76 5.76 -6.65 3.29
C PRO A 76 4.31 -7.12 3.11
N VAL A 77 3.63 -6.63 2.07
CA VAL A 77 2.27 -7.09 1.71
C VAL A 77 2.38 -8.48 1.10
N PRO A 78 1.60 -9.48 1.54
CA PRO A 78 1.60 -10.81 0.95
C PRO A 78 0.83 -10.86 -0.38
N SER A 79 1.22 -9.99 -1.33
CA SER A 79 0.54 -9.78 -2.61
C SER A 79 0.46 -11.06 -3.46
N ARG A 80 1.42 -11.97 -3.30
CA ARG A 80 1.40 -13.29 -3.94
C ARG A 80 0.19 -14.14 -3.54
N ILE A 81 -0.40 -13.89 -2.36
CA ILE A 81 -1.61 -14.55 -1.88
C ILE A 81 -2.85 -13.70 -2.23
N ILE A 82 -2.76 -12.38 -2.04
CA ILE A 82 -3.89 -11.47 -2.13
C ILE A 82 -4.27 -11.20 -3.59
N MET A 83 -3.30 -10.82 -4.42
CA MET A 83 -3.55 -10.33 -5.77
C MET A 83 -4.29 -11.35 -6.67
N PRO A 84 -3.93 -12.65 -6.71
CA PRO A 84 -4.66 -13.62 -7.51
C PRO A 84 -6.15 -13.70 -7.15
N LEU A 85 -6.47 -13.55 -5.86
CA LEU A 85 -7.86 -13.62 -5.36
C LEU A 85 -8.64 -12.36 -5.70
N ILE A 86 -8.01 -11.17 -5.61
CA ILE A 86 -8.60 -9.90 -6.06
C ILE A 86 -8.90 -9.95 -7.55
N LEU A 87 -7.93 -10.33 -8.37
CA LEU A 87 -8.09 -10.41 -9.83
C LEU A 87 -9.19 -11.40 -10.24
N LYS A 88 -9.22 -12.56 -9.58
CA LYS A 88 -10.28 -13.55 -9.77
C LYS A 88 -11.66 -13.00 -9.43
N GLU A 89 -11.79 -12.28 -8.32
CA GLU A 89 -13.07 -11.72 -7.90
C GLU A 89 -13.53 -10.59 -8.84
N ILE A 90 -12.62 -9.75 -9.34
CA ILE A 90 -12.93 -8.74 -10.35
C ILE A 90 -13.43 -9.41 -11.63
N ARG A 91 -12.71 -10.40 -12.17
CA ARG A 91 -13.07 -11.11 -13.39
C ARG A 91 -14.35 -11.95 -13.26
N ARG A 92 -14.70 -12.34 -12.04
CA ARG A 92 -15.99 -12.97 -11.76
C ARG A 92 -17.16 -12.03 -12.03
N GLY A 93 -17.01 -10.75 -11.71
CA GLY A 93 -18.03 -9.72 -11.97
C GLY A 93 -17.99 -9.19 -13.40
N ASN A 94 -16.80 -9.06 -14.00
CA ASN A 94 -16.59 -8.64 -15.37
C ASN A 94 -15.37 -9.35 -15.99
N PRO A 95 -15.58 -10.44 -16.76
CA PRO A 95 -14.50 -11.17 -17.42
C PRO A 95 -13.68 -10.35 -18.41
N ASP A 96 -14.28 -9.30 -18.99
CA ASP A 96 -13.69 -8.45 -20.02
C ASP A 96 -13.10 -7.15 -19.46
N ALA A 97 -12.97 -7.03 -18.14
CA ALA A 97 -12.38 -5.86 -17.52
C ALA A 97 -10.90 -5.72 -17.92
N ASP A 98 -10.53 -4.52 -18.37
CA ASP A 98 -9.14 -4.12 -18.56
C ASP A 98 -8.56 -3.77 -17.19
N ILE A 99 -7.73 -4.68 -16.64
CA ILE A 99 -7.19 -4.58 -15.30
C ILE A 99 -5.73 -4.12 -15.37
N THR A 100 -5.42 -3.03 -14.70
CA THR A 100 -4.04 -2.55 -14.51
C THR A 100 -3.68 -2.59 -13.03
N ILE A 101 -2.56 -3.22 -12.70
CA ILE A 101 -1.94 -3.15 -11.38
C ILE A 101 -1.01 -1.93 -11.37
N LEU A 102 -1.34 -0.93 -10.54
CA LEU A 102 -0.56 0.29 -10.39
C LEU A 102 0.27 0.23 -9.10
N ILE A 103 1.60 0.20 -9.25
CA ILE A 103 2.51 0.14 -8.09
C ILE A 103 2.68 1.55 -7.50
N SER A 104 2.26 1.72 -6.27
CA SER A 104 2.31 2.97 -5.52
C SER A 104 3.68 3.16 -4.86
N THR A 105 4.58 3.85 -5.54
CA THR A 105 5.94 4.14 -5.07
C THR A 105 6.03 5.40 -4.20
N GLY A 106 5.05 6.31 -4.30
CA GLY A 106 5.17 7.63 -3.68
C GLY A 106 6.44 8.32 -4.19
N LEU A 107 7.39 8.64 -3.29
CA LEU A 107 8.69 9.23 -3.62
C LEU A 107 9.82 8.20 -3.69
N HIS A 108 9.51 6.91 -3.57
CA HIS A 108 10.53 5.87 -3.67
C HIS A 108 11.01 5.70 -5.11
N ARG A 109 12.15 5.03 -5.29
CA ARG A 109 12.62 4.61 -6.60
C ARG A 109 11.66 3.64 -7.26
N GLU A 110 11.78 3.49 -8.54
CA GLU A 110 11.08 2.48 -9.32
C GLU A 110 11.28 1.07 -8.74
N THR A 111 10.22 0.27 -8.77
CA THR A 111 10.26 -1.15 -8.43
C THR A 111 10.75 -1.95 -9.62
N THR A 112 11.83 -2.74 -9.45
CA THR A 112 12.42 -3.52 -10.56
C THR A 112 11.57 -4.71 -10.94
N ARG A 113 11.84 -5.29 -12.12
CA ARG A 113 11.16 -6.51 -12.60
C ARG A 113 11.33 -7.68 -11.62
N GLU A 114 12.53 -7.87 -11.09
CA GLU A 114 12.81 -8.93 -10.13
C GLU A 114 12.05 -8.74 -8.81
N GLU A 115 11.89 -7.49 -8.38
CA GLU A 115 11.08 -7.16 -7.19
C GLU A 115 9.60 -7.42 -7.44
N LEU A 116 9.09 -7.10 -8.64
CA LEU A 116 7.71 -7.42 -9.03
C LEU A 116 7.48 -8.94 -9.06
N GLU A 117 8.41 -9.71 -9.63
CA GLU A 117 8.33 -11.17 -9.64
C GLU A 117 8.40 -11.77 -8.24
N SER A 118 9.24 -11.21 -7.37
CA SER A 118 9.31 -11.60 -5.96
C SER A 118 7.98 -11.34 -5.24
N LYS A 119 7.34 -10.20 -5.53
CA LYS A 119 6.10 -9.75 -4.89
C LYS A 119 4.86 -10.51 -5.36
N PHE A 120 4.68 -10.64 -6.66
CA PHE A 120 3.46 -11.19 -7.27
C PHE A 120 3.60 -12.62 -7.77
N GLY A 121 4.80 -13.06 -8.09
CA GLY A 121 5.07 -14.31 -8.79
C GLY A 121 5.08 -14.15 -10.31
N PRO A 122 5.69 -15.13 -11.02
CA PRO A 122 5.86 -15.05 -12.48
C PRO A 122 4.51 -15.00 -13.24
N GLU A 123 3.53 -15.73 -12.79
CA GLU A 123 2.22 -15.81 -13.46
C GLU A 123 1.57 -14.42 -13.61
N ILE A 124 1.53 -13.62 -12.55
CA ILE A 124 0.97 -12.27 -12.59
C ILE A 124 1.86 -11.34 -13.39
N THR A 125 3.19 -11.41 -13.22
CA THR A 125 4.11 -10.50 -13.91
C THR A 125 4.22 -10.77 -15.41
N GLU A 126 3.83 -11.94 -15.88
CA GLU A 126 3.81 -12.30 -17.31
C GLU A 126 2.47 -12.01 -17.98
N HIS A 127 1.36 -12.09 -17.26
CA HIS A 127 0.03 -12.07 -17.85
C HIS A 127 -0.81 -10.82 -17.52
N GLU A 128 -0.42 -10.07 -16.48
CA GLU A 128 -1.15 -8.86 -16.07
C GLU A 128 -0.40 -7.58 -16.49
N THR A 129 -1.17 -6.54 -16.77
CA THR A 129 -0.60 -5.20 -16.99
C THR A 129 -0.16 -4.61 -15.66
N ILE A 130 1.14 -4.36 -15.51
CA ILE A 130 1.72 -3.73 -14.31
C ILE A 130 2.40 -2.42 -14.71
N ILE A 131 1.99 -1.33 -14.09
CA ILE A 131 2.57 0.00 -14.28
C ILE A 131 3.15 0.47 -12.95
N VAL A 132 4.39 0.93 -12.97
CA VAL A 132 5.03 1.53 -11.80
C VAL A 132 4.78 3.03 -11.84
N HIS A 133 4.27 3.59 -10.75
CA HIS A 133 4.05 5.02 -10.63
C HIS A 133 5.39 5.77 -10.58
N ASP A 134 5.49 6.84 -11.35
CA ASP A 134 6.57 7.82 -11.29
C ASP A 134 5.99 9.17 -10.84
N CYS A 135 6.40 9.64 -9.67
CA CYS A 135 5.92 10.91 -9.10
C CYS A 135 6.41 12.16 -9.86
N ASP A 136 7.38 12.02 -10.75
CA ASP A 136 7.95 13.10 -11.58
C ASP A 136 7.39 13.10 -13.01
N ASP A 137 6.63 12.10 -13.41
CA ASP A 137 5.96 12.03 -14.72
C ASP A 137 4.72 12.95 -14.74
N THR A 138 4.96 14.24 -14.97
CA THR A 138 3.93 15.27 -14.97
C THR A 138 2.86 15.07 -16.04
N ASP A 139 3.19 14.44 -17.17
CA ASP A 139 2.29 14.22 -18.29
C ASP A 139 1.19 13.19 -17.92
N ASN A 140 1.51 12.29 -17.01
CA ASN A 140 0.57 11.28 -16.49
C ASN A 140 -0.07 11.67 -15.15
N MET A 141 0.00 12.95 -14.77
CA MET A 141 -0.71 13.48 -13.59
C MET A 141 -1.97 14.25 -13.99
N VAL A 142 -2.99 14.15 -13.16
CA VAL A 142 -4.24 14.93 -13.27
C VAL A 142 -4.36 15.85 -12.07
N TYR A 143 -4.58 17.12 -12.32
CA TYR A 143 -4.87 18.10 -11.29
C TYR A 143 -6.33 17.97 -10.81
N LEU A 144 -6.50 17.70 -9.53
CA LEU A 144 -7.82 17.52 -8.90
C LEU A 144 -8.27 18.70 -8.03
N GLY A 145 -7.52 19.78 -8.02
CA GLY A 145 -7.81 20.94 -7.19
C GLY A 145 -6.82 21.08 -6.03
N LYS A 146 -7.27 21.79 -4.97
CA LYS A 146 -6.45 22.02 -3.77
C LYS A 146 -6.87 21.12 -2.63
N LEU A 147 -5.89 20.62 -1.91
CA LEU A 147 -6.11 19.99 -0.61
C LEU A 147 -6.70 21.00 0.39
N PRO A 148 -7.44 20.56 1.41
CA PRO A 148 -7.91 21.46 2.49
C PRO A 148 -6.76 22.24 3.17
N SER A 149 -5.56 21.69 3.16
CA SER A 149 -4.33 22.30 3.64
C SER A 149 -3.76 23.40 2.71
N GLY A 150 -4.31 23.56 1.50
CA GLY A 150 -3.91 24.57 0.52
C GLY A 150 -2.98 24.09 -0.59
N GLY A 151 -2.38 22.91 -0.50
CA GLY A 151 -1.49 22.34 -1.52
C GLY A 151 -2.24 21.89 -2.78
N ASN A 152 -1.55 21.89 -3.92
CA ASN A 152 -2.11 21.34 -5.14
C ASN A 152 -2.15 19.81 -5.08
N MET A 153 -3.23 19.23 -5.59
CA MET A 153 -3.42 17.78 -5.63
C MET A 153 -3.32 17.27 -7.06
N TYR A 154 -2.22 16.59 -7.35
CA TYR A 154 -1.98 15.90 -8.62
C TYR A 154 -1.89 14.40 -8.38
N ILE A 155 -2.72 13.63 -9.06
CA ILE A 155 -2.81 12.16 -8.90
C ILE A 155 -2.58 11.50 -10.25
N ASN A 156 -1.98 10.32 -10.25
CA ASN A 156 -1.73 9.51 -11.43
C ASN A 156 -3.03 9.31 -12.24
N ARG A 157 -2.93 9.56 -13.55
CA ARG A 157 -4.05 9.52 -14.48
C ARG A 157 -4.78 8.18 -14.47
N LEU A 158 -4.06 7.06 -14.37
CA LEU A 158 -4.68 5.73 -14.31
C LEU A 158 -5.64 5.60 -13.12
N ALA A 159 -5.25 6.11 -11.97
CA ALA A 159 -6.10 6.06 -10.78
C ALA A 159 -7.32 6.98 -10.89
N VAL A 160 -7.17 8.14 -11.55
CA VAL A 160 -8.27 9.10 -11.72
C VAL A 160 -9.28 8.66 -12.77
N GLU A 161 -8.83 8.03 -13.86
CA GLU A 161 -9.66 7.60 -14.99
C GLU A 161 -10.22 6.18 -14.82
N ALA A 162 -9.94 5.51 -13.71
CA ALA A 162 -10.48 4.18 -13.42
C ALA A 162 -12.00 4.24 -13.19
N ASP A 163 -12.73 3.28 -13.78
CA ASP A 163 -14.15 3.06 -13.47
C ASP A 163 -14.33 2.40 -12.10
N LEU A 164 -13.32 1.62 -11.69
CA LEU A 164 -13.20 1.00 -10.38
C LEU A 164 -11.75 1.06 -9.91
N LEU A 165 -11.54 1.72 -8.77
CA LEU A 165 -10.23 1.80 -8.11
C LEU A 165 -10.23 0.93 -6.86
N VAL A 166 -9.37 -0.07 -6.84
CA VAL A 166 -9.16 -0.99 -5.72
C VAL A 166 -7.77 -0.78 -5.16
N ALA A 167 -7.55 -0.97 -3.89
CA ALA A 167 -6.22 -0.94 -3.31
C ALA A 167 -5.99 -2.13 -2.39
N GLU A 168 -4.86 -2.81 -2.55
CA GLU A 168 -4.29 -3.67 -1.51
C GLU A 168 -3.22 -2.90 -0.74
N GLY A 169 -3.08 -3.21 0.54
CA GLY A 169 -2.10 -2.51 1.35
C GLY A 169 -1.77 -3.26 2.64
N PHE A 170 -0.83 -2.71 3.36
CA PHE A 170 -0.38 -3.19 4.66
C PHE A 170 -0.71 -2.15 5.71
N ILE A 171 -1.44 -2.56 6.75
CA ILE A 171 -1.83 -1.68 7.85
C ILE A 171 -0.86 -1.89 9.01
N GLU A 172 -0.08 -0.87 9.31
CA GLU A 172 0.86 -0.84 10.42
C GLU A 172 0.88 0.55 11.07
N PRO A 173 1.26 0.69 12.33
CA PRO A 173 1.47 1.98 12.96
C PRO A 173 2.51 2.80 12.19
N HIS A 174 2.24 4.10 12.04
CA HIS A 174 3.10 5.03 11.33
C HIS A 174 3.42 6.23 12.21
N PHE A 175 4.69 6.62 12.29
CA PHE A 175 5.20 7.57 13.28
C PHE A 175 4.58 8.97 13.24
N PHE A 176 4.00 9.42 12.12
CA PHE A 176 3.26 10.69 12.07
C PHE A 176 1.88 10.60 11.40
N ALA A 177 1.63 9.62 10.54
CA ALA A 177 0.35 9.51 9.82
C ALA A 177 -0.68 8.60 10.52
N GLY A 178 -0.39 8.14 11.73
CA GLY A 178 -1.20 7.18 12.48
C GLY A 178 -1.03 5.75 11.98
N PHE A 179 -1.52 5.44 10.78
CA PHE A 179 -1.41 4.11 10.16
C PHE A 179 -1.05 4.19 8.68
N SER A 180 -0.37 3.15 8.17
CA SER A 180 -0.17 2.90 6.75
C SER A 180 -1.42 2.27 6.11
N GLY A 181 -1.40 2.05 4.80
CA GLY A 181 -2.49 1.42 4.04
C GLY A 181 -3.69 2.34 3.78
N GLY A 182 -4.78 1.75 3.31
CA GLY A 182 -6.01 2.48 3.00
C GLY A 182 -5.82 3.59 1.98
N ARG A 183 -6.36 4.77 2.25
CA ARG A 183 -6.27 5.95 1.36
C ARG A 183 -4.85 6.45 1.10
N LYS A 184 -3.87 6.04 1.92
CA LYS A 184 -2.45 6.34 1.65
C LYS A 184 -1.95 5.70 0.36
N SER A 185 -2.62 4.69 -0.16
CA SER A 185 -2.34 4.15 -1.49
C SER A 185 -2.53 5.19 -2.60
N VAL A 186 -3.41 6.18 -2.39
CA VAL A 186 -3.63 7.29 -3.32
C VAL A 186 -2.72 8.46 -2.98
N LEU A 187 -2.76 8.97 -1.73
CA LEU A 187 -1.87 10.04 -1.26
C LEU A 187 -1.13 9.56 0.00
N PRO A 188 0.19 9.37 -0.07
CA PRO A 188 1.15 9.77 -1.11
C PRO A 188 1.35 8.77 -2.27
N GLY A 189 0.77 7.59 -2.25
CA GLY A 189 1.17 6.42 -3.03
C GLY A 189 1.26 6.63 -4.55
N VAL A 190 0.29 7.33 -5.16
CA VAL A 190 0.24 7.61 -6.59
C VAL A 190 0.06 9.11 -6.88
N ALA A 191 0.53 9.96 -5.96
CA ALA A 191 0.52 11.41 -6.11
C ALA A 191 1.84 11.94 -6.65
N SER A 192 1.81 13.14 -7.26
CA SER A 192 3.02 13.82 -7.73
C SER A 192 3.96 14.19 -6.58
N ARG A 193 5.26 14.37 -6.90
CA ARG A 193 6.25 14.87 -5.95
C ARG A 193 5.81 16.19 -5.30
N GLU A 194 5.26 17.13 -6.06
CA GLU A 194 4.76 18.41 -5.54
C GLU A 194 3.72 18.18 -4.44
N THR A 195 2.73 17.35 -4.71
CA THR A 195 1.65 17.04 -3.76
C THR A 195 2.18 16.36 -2.50
N VAL A 196 3.06 15.37 -2.67
CA VAL A 196 3.64 14.64 -1.54
C VAL A 196 4.51 15.55 -0.68
N MET A 197 5.40 16.33 -1.28
CA MET A 197 6.31 17.24 -0.53
C MET A 197 5.53 18.32 0.22
N TYR A 198 4.43 18.81 -0.35
CA TYR A 198 3.56 19.74 0.36
C TYR A 198 2.91 19.08 1.57
N ASN A 199 2.44 17.84 1.46
CA ASN A 199 1.78 17.12 2.55
C ASN A 199 2.76 16.62 3.63
N HIS A 200 4.03 16.41 3.28
CA HIS A 200 5.07 15.89 4.18
C HIS A 200 6.05 16.98 4.63
N ASN A 201 5.56 18.18 4.91
CA ASN A 201 6.40 19.26 5.42
C ASN A 201 6.47 19.25 6.96
N SER A 202 7.45 19.97 7.52
CA SER A 202 7.70 20.02 8.96
C SER A 202 6.50 20.53 9.76
N ALA A 203 5.77 21.51 9.24
CA ALA A 203 4.61 22.07 9.95
C ALA A 203 3.50 21.03 10.17
N PHE A 204 3.32 20.08 9.22
CA PHE A 204 2.36 18.99 9.40
C PHE A 204 2.92 17.86 10.27
N ILE A 205 4.23 17.59 10.20
CA ILE A 205 4.87 16.56 11.03
C ILE A 205 4.87 16.98 12.50
N ASP A 206 5.07 18.25 12.78
CA ASP A 206 5.12 18.81 14.15
C ASP A 206 3.71 19.04 14.75
N ASP A 207 2.64 18.97 13.95
CA ASP A 207 1.27 19.11 14.45
C ASP A 207 0.86 17.85 15.23
N LEU A 208 0.57 18.02 16.51
CA LEU A 208 0.13 16.95 17.43
C LEU A 208 -1.15 16.21 16.98
N HIS A 209 -1.87 16.73 15.99
CA HIS A 209 -3.09 16.13 15.45
C HIS A 209 -2.91 15.54 14.05
N SER A 210 -1.69 15.50 13.52
CA SER A 210 -1.41 15.01 12.15
C SER A 210 -1.82 13.57 11.93
N ASP A 211 -1.66 12.72 12.94
CA ASP A 211 -2.00 11.29 12.91
C ASP A 211 -3.47 11.02 12.58
N ARG A 212 -4.35 11.98 12.87
CA ARG A 212 -5.79 11.88 12.64
C ARG A 212 -6.27 12.60 11.37
N LYS A 213 -5.49 13.53 10.84
CA LYS A 213 -5.89 14.43 9.75
C LYS A 213 -5.14 14.19 8.43
N SER A 214 -3.96 13.62 8.48
CA SER A 214 -3.10 13.46 7.30
C SER A 214 -3.56 12.40 6.31
N VAL A 215 -4.56 11.60 6.66
CA VAL A 215 -5.04 10.46 5.87
C VAL A 215 -6.37 10.76 5.17
N VAL A 216 -6.79 11.99 5.16
CA VAL A 216 -8.10 12.38 4.57
C VAL A 216 -7.90 13.25 3.36
#